data_454c197f7ea85b02f88d125b9b0543eb
#
_entry.id   454c197f7ea85b02f88d125b9b0543eb
#
_cell.length_a   1.000
_cell.length_b   1.000
_cell.length_c   1.000
_cell.angle_alpha   90.00
_cell.angle_beta   90.00
_cell.angle_gamma   90.00
#
_symmetry.space_group_name_H-M   'P 1'
#
loop_
_entity.id
_entity.type
_entity.pdbx_description
1 polymer ?
#
loop_
_entity_poly.entity_id
_entity_poly.type
_entity_poly.pdbx_seq_one_letter_code
_entity_poly.pdbx_strand_id
1 'polypeptide(L)'
;MDFMIAGRGIVAVRLGLFGCVLIVLIGSLALCAENATDRVKEAYQGFQEGKCKSCHPAIWREWENSIHAQAWVDEIYQEIANQIADRETKCDGCHAPQPILITGIGEMPKLRNGQREAGVSCLVCHLDAEGAMHGPQASAETYFHANITNPIYTSPTTLCSTCHGQLTVPEHDQVSSFLNSKFAEGNKSCATCHMPVVKRLQSTASYESIKGRKHTWRGSRSVAQLRRAATLRLEITPEKASVKLQSKTGHILPGGTLRTIILEVKLLSPEGIERQTEQISISDKEQNRLLPSEERTYIFDTLPSATGDTITVRLMYQLTPKTPKSEWIVMAEKNHVVP
;
A
#
# COMPACT_ATOMS: atom_id res chain seq x y z
N MET A 1 64.11 63.78 18.93
CA MET A 1 64.67 63.27 17.68
C MET A 1 64.22 61.84 17.60
N ASP A 2 63.09 61.60 16.96
CA ASP A 2 62.92 61.04 15.63
C ASP A 2 63.13 59.51 15.63
N PHE A 3 62.24 58.66 15.25
CA PHE A 3 61.45 58.64 14.04
C PHE A 3 60.26 57.67 14.15
N MET A 4 59.09 58.11 13.78
CA MET A 4 58.02 57.29 13.31
C MET A 4 58.40 56.58 12.01
N ILE A 5 58.01 55.33 11.79
CA ILE A 5 57.58 54.89 10.46
C ILE A 5 56.48 53.82 10.60
N ALA A 6 55.47 54.02 9.87
CA ALA A 6 54.20 53.30 9.73
C ALA A 6 54.29 51.87 9.24
N GLY A 7 53.45 51.05 9.77
CA GLY A 7 53.09 49.74 9.19
C GLY A 7 51.59 49.69 8.85
N ARG A 8 51.20 50.29 7.70
CA ARG A 8 49.92 50.05 7.06
C ARG A 8 50.15 49.19 5.81
N GLY A 9 49.69 47.98 5.80
CA GLY A 9 49.71 47.27 4.54
C GLY A 9 49.53 45.74 4.54
N ILE A 10 48.87 45.10 5.49
CA ILE A 10 48.67 43.63 5.42
C ILE A 10 47.23 43.19 5.74
N VAL A 11 46.26 44.05 5.90
CA VAL A 11 44.88 43.64 6.23
C VAL A 11 43.98 43.51 5.02
N ALA A 12 44.31 44.09 3.85
CA ALA A 12 43.44 44.10 2.69
C ALA A 12 43.46 42.82 1.83
N VAL A 13 44.50 41.96 1.92
CA VAL A 13 44.64 40.77 1.03
C VAL A 13 43.88 39.56 1.59
N ARG A 14 43.69 39.49 2.91
CA ARG A 14 43.00 38.30 3.49
C ARG A 14 41.46 38.34 3.35
N LEU A 15 40.83 39.50 3.25
CA LEU A 15 39.37 39.59 3.04
C LEU A 15 38.96 39.24 1.61
N GLY A 16 39.79 39.46 0.61
CA GLY A 16 39.49 39.13 -0.80
C GLY A 16 39.45 37.62 -1.09
N LEU A 17 40.35 36.83 -0.49
CA LEU A 17 40.38 35.37 -0.71
C LEU A 17 39.20 34.65 -0.04
N PHE A 18 38.78 35.07 1.17
CA PHE A 18 37.60 34.47 1.81
C PHE A 18 36.30 34.80 1.10
N GLY A 19 36.16 36.01 0.53
CA GLY A 19 35.01 36.40 -0.25
C GLY A 19 34.88 35.61 -1.57
N CYS A 20 35.98 35.38 -2.29
CA CYS A 20 36.00 34.61 -3.53
C CYS A 20 35.71 33.13 -3.29
N VAL A 21 36.21 32.51 -2.22
CA VAL A 21 35.93 31.10 -1.88
C VAL A 21 34.46 30.91 -1.49
N LEU A 22 33.89 31.86 -0.74
CA LEU A 22 32.47 31.82 -0.36
C LEU A 22 31.53 31.97 -1.57
N ILE A 23 31.82 32.87 -2.49
CA ILE A 23 31.05 33.07 -3.75
C ILE A 23 31.11 31.83 -4.64
N VAL A 24 32.28 31.19 -4.77
CA VAL A 24 32.44 29.94 -5.55
C VAL A 24 31.67 28.78 -4.90
N LEU A 25 31.68 28.68 -3.58
CA LEU A 25 30.90 27.64 -2.86
C LEU A 25 29.40 27.86 -2.99
N ILE A 26 28.92 29.09 -2.85
CA ILE A 26 27.50 29.42 -3.03
C ILE A 26 27.06 29.23 -4.48
N GLY A 27 27.87 29.63 -5.45
CA GLY A 27 27.62 29.40 -6.87
C GLY A 27 27.57 27.91 -7.22
N SER A 28 28.46 27.09 -6.69
CA SER A 28 28.47 25.64 -6.91
C SER A 28 27.25 24.96 -6.29
N LEU A 29 26.83 25.36 -5.08
CA LEU A 29 25.62 24.84 -4.46
C LEU A 29 24.34 25.23 -5.22
N ALA A 30 24.28 26.45 -5.74
CA ALA A 30 23.14 26.90 -6.56
C ALA A 30 23.04 26.13 -7.89
N LEU A 31 24.16 25.90 -8.59
CA LEU A 31 24.20 25.10 -9.81
C LEU A 31 23.81 23.63 -9.55
N CYS A 32 24.24 23.05 -8.45
CA CYS A 32 23.86 21.69 -8.09
C CYS A 32 22.36 21.56 -7.79
N ALA A 33 21.78 22.53 -7.09
CA ALA A 33 20.35 22.55 -6.77
C ALA A 33 19.48 22.76 -8.03
N GLU A 34 19.90 23.60 -8.96
CA GLU A 34 19.20 23.85 -10.23
C GLU A 34 19.20 22.59 -11.12
N ASN A 35 20.33 21.91 -11.23
CA ASN A 35 20.46 20.64 -11.95
C ASN A 35 19.63 19.50 -11.33
N ALA A 36 19.49 19.44 -10.01
CA ALA A 36 18.68 18.44 -9.32
C ALA A 36 17.17 18.65 -9.60
N THR A 37 16.72 19.90 -9.53
CA THR A 37 15.32 20.27 -9.83
C THR A 37 14.95 19.93 -11.28
N ASP A 38 15.84 20.12 -12.22
CA ASP A 38 15.61 19.81 -13.64
C ASP A 38 15.52 18.30 -13.88
N ARG A 39 16.37 17.49 -13.26
CA ARG A 39 16.28 16.02 -13.33
C ARG A 39 14.98 15.46 -12.75
N VAL A 40 14.47 16.04 -11.66
CA VAL A 40 13.16 15.68 -11.12
C VAL A 40 12.04 16.00 -12.12
N LYS A 41 12.09 17.18 -12.77
CA LYS A 41 11.13 17.54 -13.85
C LYS A 41 11.21 16.59 -15.04
N GLU A 42 12.43 16.24 -15.47
CA GLU A 42 12.68 15.27 -16.55
C GLU A 42 12.11 13.89 -16.22
N ALA A 43 12.21 13.43 -14.96
CA ALA A 43 11.61 12.18 -14.52
C ALA A 43 10.07 12.21 -14.64
N TYR A 44 9.42 13.31 -14.24
CA TYR A 44 7.97 13.50 -14.40
C TYR A 44 7.56 13.56 -15.87
N GLN A 45 8.31 14.28 -16.68
CA GLN A 45 8.08 14.35 -18.13
C GLN A 45 8.26 12.95 -18.76
N GLY A 46 9.32 12.24 -18.42
CA GLY A 46 9.58 10.89 -18.92
C GLY A 46 8.48 9.88 -18.52
N PHE A 47 7.92 10.00 -17.31
CA PHE A 47 6.77 9.21 -16.90
C PHE A 47 5.54 9.52 -17.78
N GLN A 48 5.23 10.80 -18.01
CA GLN A 48 4.11 11.27 -18.82
C GLN A 48 4.24 10.86 -20.29
N GLU A 49 5.44 10.91 -20.85
CA GLU A 49 5.77 10.47 -22.21
C GLU A 49 5.81 8.94 -22.37
N GLY A 50 5.59 8.18 -21.29
CA GLY A 50 5.59 6.72 -21.32
C GLY A 50 6.98 6.07 -21.39
N LYS A 51 8.05 6.77 -21.06
CA LYS A 51 9.42 6.21 -21.04
C LYS A 51 9.54 5.06 -20.04
N CYS A 52 8.91 5.22 -18.85
CA CYS A 52 8.85 4.12 -17.88
C CYS A 52 8.18 2.87 -18.46
N LYS A 53 7.06 3.04 -19.18
CA LYS A 53 6.34 1.95 -19.85
C LYS A 53 7.18 1.26 -20.91
N SER A 54 7.88 2.05 -21.73
CA SER A 54 8.70 1.54 -22.84
C SER A 54 9.87 0.70 -22.34
N CYS A 55 10.51 1.11 -21.22
CA CYS A 55 11.66 0.42 -20.66
C CYS A 55 11.27 -0.69 -19.66
N HIS A 56 10.18 -0.51 -18.89
CA HIS A 56 9.72 -1.45 -17.86
C HIS A 56 8.33 -2.03 -18.15
N PRO A 57 8.06 -2.60 -19.33
CA PRO A 57 6.69 -2.94 -19.77
C PRO A 57 6.00 -3.98 -18.91
N ALA A 58 6.75 -4.92 -18.32
CA ALA A 58 6.19 -5.93 -17.42
C ALA A 58 5.75 -5.33 -16.08
N ILE A 59 6.58 -4.45 -15.51
CA ILE A 59 6.29 -3.76 -14.25
C ILE A 59 5.16 -2.75 -14.45
N TRP A 60 5.17 -2.04 -15.57
CA TRP A 60 4.11 -1.10 -15.93
C TRP A 60 2.73 -1.77 -15.98
N ARG A 61 2.62 -2.93 -16.68
CA ARG A 61 1.35 -3.69 -16.75
C ARG A 61 0.84 -4.15 -15.38
N GLU A 62 1.74 -4.43 -14.44
CA GLU A 62 1.36 -4.78 -13.07
C GLU A 62 0.83 -3.55 -12.32
N TRP A 63 1.50 -2.40 -12.48
CA TRP A 63 1.15 -1.16 -11.82
C TRP A 63 -0.13 -0.53 -12.40
N GLU A 64 -0.27 -0.39 -13.71
CA GLU A 64 -1.42 0.28 -14.35
C GLU A 64 -2.77 -0.38 -14.00
N ASN A 65 -2.77 -1.68 -13.66
CA ASN A 65 -3.93 -2.44 -13.21
C ASN A 65 -4.07 -2.52 -11.68
N SER A 66 -3.27 -1.78 -10.93
CA SER A 66 -3.28 -1.79 -9.48
C SER A 66 -4.15 -0.68 -8.91
N ILE A 67 -4.58 -0.86 -7.65
CA ILE A 67 -5.27 0.20 -6.91
C ILE A 67 -4.37 1.42 -6.65
N HIS A 68 -3.05 1.24 -6.62
CA HIS A 68 -2.12 2.36 -6.51
C HIS A 68 -2.17 3.28 -7.75
N ALA A 69 -2.20 2.72 -8.95
CA ALA A 69 -2.36 3.53 -10.17
C ALA A 69 -3.71 4.26 -10.20
N GLN A 70 -4.75 3.66 -9.64
CA GLN A 70 -6.10 4.20 -9.63
C GLN A 70 -6.41 5.04 -8.37
N ALA A 71 -5.45 5.20 -7.45
CA ALA A 71 -5.71 5.76 -6.12
C ALA A 71 -6.39 7.14 -6.14
N TRP A 72 -6.08 7.97 -7.14
CA TRP A 72 -6.72 9.27 -7.31
C TRP A 72 -8.08 9.19 -8.03
N VAL A 73 -8.16 8.41 -9.11
CA VAL A 73 -9.35 8.36 -9.97
C VAL A 73 -10.42 7.40 -9.48
N ASP A 74 -10.16 6.66 -8.40
CA ASP A 74 -11.11 5.73 -7.80
C ASP A 74 -12.40 6.43 -7.38
N GLU A 75 -13.53 6.01 -7.92
CA GLU A 75 -14.84 6.64 -7.70
C GLU A 75 -15.25 6.63 -6.22
N ILE A 76 -14.96 5.52 -5.51
CA ILE A 76 -15.24 5.40 -4.08
C ILE A 76 -14.42 6.42 -3.29
N TYR A 77 -13.13 6.56 -3.64
CA TYR A 77 -12.27 7.56 -3.03
C TYR A 77 -12.81 8.97 -3.28
N GLN A 78 -13.08 9.32 -4.53
CA GLN A 78 -13.54 10.66 -4.90
C GLN A 78 -14.89 11.01 -4.24
N GLU A 79 -15.83 10.06 -4.20
CA GLU A 79 -17.12 10.26 -3.55
C GLU A 79 -16.96 10.60 -2.06
N ILE A 80 -16.08 9.88 -1.35
CA ILE A 80 -15.88 10.08 0.09
C ILE A 80 -15.06 11.34 0.35
N ALA A 81 -13.95 11.53 -0.37
CA ALA A 81 -13.03 12.64 -0.18
C ALA A 81 -13.72 13.99 -0.45
N ASN A 82 -14.67 14.06 -1.41
CA ASN A 82 -15.44 15.27 -1.69
C ASN A 82 -16.35 15.72 -0.54
N GLN A 83 -16.60 14.86 0.44
CA GLN A 83 -17.39 15.18 1.64
C GLN A 83 -16.52 15.67 2.81
N ILE A 84 -15.19 15.67 2.65
CA ILE A 84 -14.23 15.99 3.72
C ILE A 84 -13.66 17.40 3.46
N ALA A 85 -13.87 18.32 4.38
CA ALA A 85 -13.44 19.72 4.23
C ALA A 85 -11.92 19.84 4.05
N ASP A 86 -11.13 19.06 4.82
CA ASP A 86 -9.66 19.10 4.79
C ASP A 86 -9.07 17.96 3.95
N ARG A 87 -9.72 17.61 2.83
CA ARG A 87 -9.33 16.46 2.01
C ARG A 87 -7.86 16.51 1.56
N GLU A 88 -7.34 17.69 1.25
CA GLU A 88 -5.97 17.85 0.76
C GLU A 88 -4.93 17.34 1.77
N THR A 89 -5.13 17.62 3.05
CA THR A 89 -4.23 17.22 4.13
C THR A 89 -4.52 15.82 4.66
N LYS A 90 -5.79 15.37 4.61
CA LYS A 90 -6.21 14.09 5.21
C LYS A 90 -6.25 12.94 4.20
N CYS A 91 -6.50 13.22 2.93
CA CYS A 91 -6.77 12.20 1.92
C CYS A 91 -5.84 12.31 0.72
N ASP A 92 -5.82 13.49 0.07
CA ASP A 92 -5.22 13.69 -1.25
C ASP A 92 -3.71 13.46 -1.25
N GLY A 93 -3.03 13.79 -0.14
CA GLY A 93 -1.60 13.58 0.02
C GLY A 93 -1.19 12.12 -0.14
N CYS A 94 -2.02 11.15 0.30
CA CYS A 94 -1.75 9.71 0.15
C CYS A 94 -2.25 9.17 -1.20
N HIS A 95 -3.28 9.80 -1.81
CA HIS A 95 -3.90 9.32 -3.05
C HIS A 95 -3.26 9.85 -4.33
N ALA A 96 -2.55 11.00 -4.26
CA ALA A 96 -1.70 11.54 -5.32
C ALA A 96 -0.44 12.18 -4.73
N PRO A 97 0.44 11.41 -4.08
CA PRO A 97 1.57 11.95 -3.32
C PRO A 97 2.69 12.49 -4.22
N GLN A 98 3.44 13.44 -3.67
CA GLN A 98 4.78 13.74 -4.12
C GLN A 98 5.71 12.55 -3.82
N PRO A 99 6.92 12.48 -4.44
CA PRO A 99 7.89 11.44 -4.14
C PRO A 99 8.25 11.44 -2.64
N ILE A 100 8.05 10.29 -1.99
CA ILE A 100 8.25 10.17 -0.54
C ILE A 100 9.72 10.18 -0.14
N LEU A 101 10.65 9.88 -1.06
CA LEU A 101 12.09 10.07 -0.83
C LEU A 101 12.48 11.55 -0.81
N ILE A 102 11.66 12.43 -1.39
CA ILE A 102 11.86 13.89 -1.37
C ILE A 102 11.17 14.50 -0.15
N THR A 103 9.95 14.05 0.17
CA THR A 103 9.15 14.66 1.24
C THR A 103 9.45 14.09 2.62
N GLY A 104 10.10 12.95 2.68
CA GLY A 104 10.47 12.25 3.91
C GLY A 104 9.68 10.95 4.11
N ILE A 105 10.41 9.85 4.34
CA ILE A 105 9.81 8.56 4.69
C ILE A 105 9.31 8.66 6.14
N GLY A 106 8.04 8.30 6.36
CA GLY A 106 7.40 8.43 7.66
C GLY A 106 6.75 9.78 7.91
N GLU A 107 7.01 10.78 7.06
CA GLU A 107 6.32 12.06 7.11
C GLU A 107 4.95 11.98 6.41
N MET A 108 4.01 12.88 6.81
CA MET A 108 2.72 12.95 6.14
C MET A 108 2.90 13.28 4.66
N PRO A 109 2.44 12.42 3.73
CA PRO A 109 2.60 12.64 2.31
C PRO A 109 1.97 13.95 1.85
N LYS A 110 2.67 14.68 0.97
CA LYS A 110 2.19 15.94 0.40
C LYS A 110 1.53 15.70 -0.94
N LEU A 111 0.43 16.39 -1.19
CA LEU A 111 -0.27 16.34 -2.47
C LEU A 111 0.64 16.80 -3.61
N ARG A 112 0.65 16.07 -4.72
CA ARG A 112 1.36 16.41 -5.95
C ARG A 112 0.61 17.48 -6.74
N ASN A 113 1.34 18.47 -7.28
CA ASN A 113 0.73 19.61 -7.98
C ASN A 113 0.12 19.24 -9.36
N GLY A 114 0.65 18.23 -10.05
CA GLY A 114 0.17 17.79 -11.38
C GLY A 114 0.15 16.29 -11.52
N GLN A 115 -0.41 15.78 -12.65
CA GLN A 115 -0.48 14.35 -12.97
C GLN A 115 -1.14 13.51 -11.85
N ARG A 116 -2.16 14.07 -11.17
CA ARG A 116 -2.82 13.42 -10.01
C ARG A 116 -3.51 12.12 -10.40
N GLU A 117 -4.00 12.04 -11.64
CA GLU A 117 -4.64 10.87 -12.24
C GLU A 117 -3.74 9.61 -12.27
N ALA A 118 -2.42 9.79 -12.20
CA ALA A 118 -1.47 8.69 -12.06
C ALA A 118 -1.45 8.05 -10.66
N GLY A 119 -2.21 8.60 -9.70
CA GLY A 119 -2.31 8.06 -8.35
C GLY A 119 -0.95 7.93 -7.66
N VAL A 120 -0.68 6.76 -7.09
CA VAL A 120 0.64 6.40 -6.54
C VAL A 120 1.48 5.80 -7.67
N SER A 121 2.21 6.68 -8.38
CA SER A 121 3.04 6.31 -9.54
C SER A 121 4.40 5.73 -9.13
N CYS A 122 5.20 5.29 -10.13
CA CYS A 122 6.56 4.80 -9.93
C CYS A 122 7.42 5.83 -9.18
N LEU A 123 7.29 7.11 -9.55
CA LEU A 123 8.07 8.21 -9.01
C LEU A 123 7.83 8.43 -7.53
N VAL A 124 6.63 8.10 -7.03
CA VAL A 124 6.28 8.28 -5.62
C VAL A 124 7.19 7.49 -4.71
N CYS A 125 7.49 6.24 -5.08
CA CYS A 125 8.30 5.35 -4.25
C CYS A 125 9.77 5.32 -4.66
N HIS A 126 10.13 5.70 -5.90
CA HIS A 126 11.46 5.45 -6.43
C HIS A 126 12.29 6.70 -6.70
N LEU A 127 11.70 7.90 -6.86
CA LEU A 127 12.39 9.13 -7.23
C LEU A 127 12.90 9.89 -6.01
N ASP A 128 14.19 10.25 -6.00
CA ASP A 128 14.78 11.14 -5.00
C ASP A 128 14.88 12.61 -5.48
N ALA A 129 15.44 13.47 -4.62
CA ALA A 129 15.60 14.89 -4.89
C ALA A 129 16.67 15.21 -5.97
N GLU A 130 17.59 14.29 -6.20
CA GLU A 130 18.64 14.38 -7.20
C GLU A 130 18.21 13.84 -8.56
N GLY A 131 16.97 13.33 -8.68
CA GLY A 131 16.42 12.75 -9.90
C GLY A 131 16.88 11.32 -10.15
N ALA A 132 17.45 10.65 -9.15
CA ALA A 132 17.82 9.25 -9.23
C ALA A 132 16.68 8.32 -8.84
N MET A 133 16.70 7.10 -9.39
CA MET A 133 15.72 6.06 -9.10
C MET A 133 16.29 5.04 -8.12
N HIS A 134 15.65 4.87 -6.97
CA HIS A 134 16.05 3.94 -5.95
C HIS A 134 15.39 2.55 -6.13
N GLY A 135 16.10 1.51 -5.76
CA GLY A 135 15.59 0.13 -5.76
C GLY A 135 16.40 -0.80 -4.88
N PRO A 136 16.04 -2.09 -4.80
CA PRO A 136 16.79 -3.08 -4.01
C PRO A 136 18.16 -3.42 -4.62
N GLN A 137 18.34 -3.13 -5.89
CA GLN A 137 19.56 -3.35 -6.66
C GLN A 137 19.73 -2.22 -7.66
N ALA A 138 20.92 -1.62 -7.70
CA ALA A 138 21.30 -0.69 -8.75
C ALA A 138 21.86 -1.47 -9.95
N SER A 139 21.52 -1.02 -11.16
CA SER A 139 22.22 -1.44 -12.38
C SER A 139 23.51 -0.63 -12.53
N ALA A 140 24.56 -1.25 -13.03
CA ALA A 140 25.78 -0.53 -13.43
C ALA A 140 25.53 0.36 -14.66
N GLU A 141 24.49 0.05 -15.46
CA GLU A 141 24.15 0.78 -16.67
C GLU A 141 23.03 1.79 -16.40
N THR A 142 23.31 3.05 -16.64
CA THR A 142 22.44 4.20 -16.32
C THR A 142 22.06 4.97 -17.58
N TYR A 143 21.47 4.29 -18.58
CA TYR A 143 21.17 4.93 -19.87
C TYR A 143 20.12 6.05 -19.78
N PHE A 144 19.18 5.99 -18.84
CA PHE A 144 18.04 6.91 -18.79
C PHE A 144 17.87 7.62 -17.45
N HIS A 145 18.34 7.05 -16.37
CA HIS A 145 18.32 7.62 -15.02
C HIS A 145 19.42 7.01 -14.16
N ALA A 146 19.93 7.77 -13.21
CA ALA A 146 20.81 7.23 -12.18
C ALA A 146 20.07 6.20 -11.34
N ASN A 147 20.76 5.12 -10.94
CA ASN A 147 20.20 4.05 -10.12
C ASN A 147 20.92 3.95 -8.79
N ILE A 148 20.17 3.90 -7.70
CA ILE A 148 20.71 3.80 -6.34
C ILE A 148 20.18 2.55 -5.66
N THR A 149 21.09 1.73 -5.12
CA THR A 149 20.69 0.63 -4.22
C THR A 149 20.29 1.21 -2.88
N ASN A 150 19.05 0.92 -2.46
CA ASN A 150 18.56 1.36 -1.16
C ASN A 150 17.95 0.17 -0.41
N PRO A 151 18.49 -0.19 0.78
CA PRO A 151 18.07 -1.36 1.53
C PRO A 151 16.61 -1.32 2.01
N ILE A 152 15.95 -0.14 2.03
CA ILE A 152 14.54 0.00 2.40
C ILE A 152 13.62 -0.88 1.53
N TYR A 153 13.99 -1.15 0.26
CA TYR A 153 13.18 -1.98 -0.65
C TYR A 153 13.31 -3.48 -0.38
N THR A 154 14.27 -3.90 0.44
CA THR A 154 14.40 -5.30 0.85
C THR A 154 13.31 -5.67 1.86
N SER A 155 12.98 -4.76 2.79
CA SER A 155 11.90 -4.91 3.76
C SER A 155 11.08 -3.60 3.84
N PRO A 156 10.21 -3.31 2.87
CA PRO A 156 9.64 -1.98 2.64
C PRO A 156 8.47 -1.62 3.58
N THR A 157 8.38 -2.19 4.79
CA THR A 157 7.30 -1.85 5.73
C THR A 157 7.29 -0.36 6.05
N THR A 158 8.46 0.25 6.32
CA THR A 158 8.57 1.68 6.61
C THR A 158 8.16 2.55 5.42
N LEU A 159 8.52 2.12 4.19
CA LEU A 159 8.09 2.79 2.98
C LEU A 159 6.56 2.76 2.83
N CYS A 160 5.93 1.60 3.05
CA CYS A 160 4.48 1.43 2.99
C CYS A 160 3.76 2.22 4.08
N SER A 161 4.33 2.26 5.30
CA SER A 161 3.74 2.95 6.45
C SER A 161 3.69 4.47 6.28
N THR A 162 4.48 5.04 5.37
CA THR A 162 4.43 6.48 5.04
C THR A 162 3.02 6.92 4.64
N CYS A 163 2.22 6.08 3.99
CA CYS A 163 0.81 6.35 3.69
C CYS A 163 -0.14 5.51 4.55
N HIS A 164 0.16 4.22 4.74
CA HIS A 164 -0.75 3.27 5.39
C HIS A 164 -0.69 3.29 6.93
N GLY A 165 0.21 4.06 7.54
CA GLY A 165 0.41 4.13 8.98
C GLY A 165 0.41 5.53 9.58
N GLN A 166 0.18 6.59 8.79
CA GLN A 166 0.32 7.97 9.26
C GLN A 166 -0.81 8.45 10.18
N LEU A 167 -2.04 8.02 9.91
CA LEU A 167 -3.20 8.43 10.67
C LEU A 167 -3.54 7.39 11.74
N THR A 168 -3.89 7.86 12.94
CA THR A 168 -4.33 7.02 14.06
C THR A 168 -5.82 6.69 13.96
N VAL A 169 -6.30 6.44 12.77
CA VAL A 169 -7.69 6.09 12.48
C VAL A 169 -7.77 4.64 11.98
N PRO A 170 -8.92 3.98 12.10
CA PRO A 170 -9.07 2.57 11.73
C PRO A 170 -8.70 2.22 10.28
N GLU A 171 -8.73 3.19 9.37
CA GLU A 171 -8.27 3.03 7.98
C GLU A 171 -6.77 2.75 7.87
N HIS A 172 -5.98 3.17 8.85
CA HIS A 172 -4.52 3.10 8.86
C HIS A 172 -3.95 2.16 9.93
N ASP A 173 -4.79 1.41 10.64
CA ASP A 173 -4.38 0.52 11.72
C ASP A 173 -3.74 -0.81 11.24
N GLN A 174 -3.73 -1.07 9.93
CA GLN A 174 -3.12 -2.27 9.36
C GLN A 174 -1.62 -2.36 9.68
N VAL A 175 -0.90 -1.22 9.70
CA VAL A 175 0.53 -1.20 9.99
C VAL A 175 0.78 -1.51 11.45
N SER A 176 0.08 -0.86 12.38
CA SER A 176 0.24 -1.10 13.82
C SER A 176 -0.13 -2.53 14.20
N SER A 177 -1.22 -3.07 13.68
CA SER A 177 -1.62 -4.45 13.93
C SER A 177 -0.67 -5.46 13.30
N PHE A 178 -0.05 -5.16 12.14
CA PHE A 178 1.00 -5.99 11.55
C PHE A 178 2.24 -6.01 12.42
N LEU A 179 2.76 -4.84 12.83
CA LEU A 179 3.98 -4.73 13.63
C LEU A 179 3.86 -5.43 14.99
N ASN A 180 2.65 -5.49 15.57
CA ASN A 180 2.35 -6.18 16.81
C ASN A 180 2.02 -7.68 16.61
N SER A 181 2.11 -8.22 15.41
CA SER A 181 1.79 -9.61 15.10
C SER A 181 3.04 -10.46 14.90
N LYS A 182 2.90 -11.78 15.06
CA LYS A 182 3.95 -12.75 14.68
C LYS A 182 4.33 -12.70 13.19
N PHE A 183 3.53 -12.06 12.35
CA PHE A 183 3.85 -11.87 10.93
C PHE A 183 4.91 -10.81 10.68
N ALA A 184 5.21 -9.94 11.65
CA ALA A 184 6.31 -8.99 11.57
C ALA A 184 7.66 -9.60 11.95
N GLU A 185 7.67 -10.82 12.49
CA GLU A 185 8.89 -11.50 12.87
C GLU A 185 9.73 -11.94 11.66
N GLY A 186 11.04 -11.91 11.82
CA GLY A 186 12.00 -12.24 10.77
C GLY A 186 12.02 -11.19 9.65
N ASN A 187 12.29 -11.62 8.43
CA ASN A 187 12.39 -10.73 7.25
C ASN A 187 11.06 -10.51 6.52
N LYS A 188 9.91 -10.65 7.20
CA LYS A 188 8.60 -10.42 6.59
C LYS A 188 8.26 -8.94 6.61
N SER A 189 7.59 -8.51 5.56
CA SER A 189 7.12 -7.14 5.37
C SER A 189 5.77 -7.14 4.65
N CYS A 190 5.15 -5.98 4.52
CA CYS A 190 3.91 -5.81 3.74
C CYS A 190 4.06 -6.40 2.32
N ALA A 191 5.22 -6.20 1.70
CA ALA A 191 5.52 -6.72 0.37
C ALA A 191 5.56 -8.25 0.29
N THR A 192 5.76 -8.97 1.38
CA THR A 192 5.77 -10.44 1.38
C THR A 192 4.44 -11.00 0.89
N CYS A 193 3.32 -10.38 1.25
CA CYS A 193 1.98 -10.80 0.87
C CYS A 193 1.41 -9.99 -0.31
N HIS A 194 1.67 -8.66 -0.34
CA HIS A 194 1.05 -7.75 -1.31
C HIS A 194 1.84 -7.58 -2.60
N MET A 195 3.15 -7.86 -2.59
CA MET A 195 4.05 -7.80 -3.74
C MET A 195 4.85 -9.11 -3.86
N PRO A 196 4.23 -10.22 -4.28
CA PRO A 196 4.89 -11.52 -4.33
C PRO A 196 6.12 -11.49 -5.25
N VAL A 197 7.12 -12.31 -4.91
CA VAL A 197 8.34 -12.43 -5.71
C VAL A 197 8.02 -13.05 -7.08
N VAL A 198 8.64 -12.51 -8.11
CA VAL A 198 8.58 -13.01 -9.48
C VAL A 198 9.97 -12.94 -10.12
N LYS A 199 10.28 -13.89 -10.98
CA LYS A 199 11.50 -13.87 -11.80
C LYS A 199 11.13 -13.37 -13.20
N ARG A 200 11.73 -12.26 -13.65
CA ARG A 200 11.51 -11.66 -14.97
C ARG A 200 12.65 -10.73 -15.37
N LEU A 201 12.67 -10.30 -16.63
CA LEU A 201 13.44 -9.12 -17.04
C LEU A 201 12.88 -7.89 -16.32
N GLN A 202 13.76 -7.07 -15.74
CA GLN A 202 13.34 -5.85 -15.04
C GLN A 202 13.12 -4.68 -16.01
N SER A 203 13.84 -4.69 -17.13
CA SER A 203 13.69 -3.70 -18.21
C SER A 203 13.93 -4.34 -19.57
N THR A 204 13.64 -3.62 -20.64
CA THR A 204 13.98 -4.03 -22.02
C THR A 204 15.48 -4.08 -22.28
N ALA A 205 16.29 -3.37 -21.48
CA ALA A 205 17.74 -3.44 -21.52
C ALA A 205 18.34 -4.59 -20.69
N SER A 206 17.50 -5.33 -19.92
CA SER A 206 17.98 -6.46 -19.12
C SER A 206 18.19 -7.70 -19.98
N TYR A 207 19.34 -8.34 -19.84
CA TYR A 207 19.67 -9.60 -20.56
C TYR A 207 19.27 -10.82 -19.76
N GLU A 208 19.15 -10.71 -18.43
CA GLU A 208 18.82 -11.80 -17.54
C GLU A 208 17.57 -11.54 -16.71
N SER A 209 16.79 -12.59 -16.53
CA SER A 209 15.65 -12.54 -15.60
C SER A 209 16.15 -12.68 -14.18
N ILE A 210 15.88 -11.69 -13.34
CA ILE A 210 16.20 -11.70 -11.92
C ILE A 210 14.95 -11.68 -11.05
N LYS A 211 15.11 -12.03 -9.77
CA LYS A 211 14.03 -11.93 -8.79
C LYS A 211 13.69 -10.46 -8.53
N GLY A 212 12.42 -10.13 -8.55
CA GLY A 212 11.87 -8.83 -8.19
C GLY A 212 10.50 -8.97 -7.54
N ARG A 213 9.87 -7.87 -7.21
CA ARG A 213 8.52 -7.83 -6.63
C ARG A 213 7.48 -7.50 -7.68
N LYS A 214 6.32 -8.17 -7.64
CA LYS A 214 5.15 -7.77 -8.44
C LYS A 214 4.56 -6.47 -7.91
N HIS A 215 4.30 -5.53 -8.82
CA HIS A 215 3.72 -4.22 -8.52
C HIS A 215 2.18 -4.24 -8.67
N THR A 216 1.53 -5.26 -8.09
CA THR A 216 0.08 -5.44 -8.16
C THR A 216 -0.66 -5.06 -6.89
N TRP A 217 0.03 -4.97 -5.76
CA TRP A 217 -0.52 -4.65 -4.42
C TRP A 217 -1.90 -5.26 -4.16
N ARG A 218 -2.02 -6.57 -4.31
CA ARG A 218 -3.29 -7.29 -4.14
C ARG A 218 -3.84 -7.09 -2.74
N GLY A 219 -5.07 -6.62 -2.64
CA GLY A 219 -5.74 -6.31 -1.37
C GLY A 219 -7.24 -6.54 -1.46
N SER A 220 -8.01 -5.60 -0.94
CA SER A 220 -9.47 -5.66 -0.76
C SER A 220 -10.30 -5.88 -2.03
N ARG A 221 -9.74 -5.65 -3.23
CA ARG A 221 -10.41 -5.91 -4.52
C ARG A 221 -9.87 -7.15 -5.22
N SER A 222 -8.99 -7.91 -4.59
CA SER A 222 -8.44 -9.13 -5.17
C SER A 222 -9.12 -10.36 -4.60
N VAL A 223 -9.97 -11.03 -5.40
CA VAL A 223 -10.63 -12.27 -5.01
C VAL A 223 -9.63 -13.31 -4.50
N ALA A 224 -8.50 -13.47 -5.19
CA ALA A 224 -7.45 -14.42 -4.79
C ALA A 224 -6.81 -14.06 -3.44
N GLN A 225 -6.64 -12.78 -3.13
CA GLN A 225 -6.09 -12.34 -1.85
C GLN A 225 -7.12 -12.51 -0.73
N LEU A 226 -8.39 -12.15 -0.97
CA LEU A 226 -9.48 -12.31 -0.01
C LEU A 226 -9.73 -13.77 0.35
N ARG A 227 -9.69 -14.70 -0.62
CA ARG A 227 -9.82 -16.15 -0.36
C ARG A 227 -8.70 -16.73 0.49
N ARG A 228 -7.56 -16.07 0.59
CA ARG A 228 -6.45 -16.47 1.46
C ARG A 228 -6.51 -15.80 2.84
N ALA A 229 -7.38 -14.82 3.03
CA ALA A 229 -7.40 -13.98 4.24
C ALA A 229 -8.02 -14.67 5.45
N ALA A 230 -8.87 -15.67 5.25
CA ALA A 230 -9.53 -16.40 6.34
C ALA A 230 -9.82 -17.85 5.95
N THR A 231 -10.03 -18.68 6.96
CA THR A 231 -10.52 -20.07 6.79
C THR A 231 -11.75 -20.30 7.67
N LEU A 232 -12.66 -21.15 7.17
CA LEU A 232 -13.85 -21.61 7.89
C LEU A 232 -13.72 -23.11 8.22
N ARG A 233 -14.10 -23.47 9.44
CA ARG A 233 -14.40 -24.86 9.85
C ARG A 233 -15.83 -24.89 10.38
N LEU A 234 -16.57 -25.90 9.98
CA LEU A 234 -17.97 -26.12 10.37
C LEU A 234 -18.06 -27.42 11.15
N GLU A 235 -18.61 -27.35 12.35
CA GLU A 235 -18.91 -28.49 13.19
C GLU A 235 -20.41 -28.45 13.50
N ILE A 236 -21.14 -29.53 13.21
CA ILE A 236 -22.60 -29.61 13.38
C ILE A 236 -22.92 -30.72 14.35
N THR A 237 -23.78 -30.39 15.30
CA THR A 237 -24.46 -31.34 16.21
C THR A 237 -25.96 -31.21 16.01
N PRO A 238 -26.79 -32.17 16.56
CA PRO A 238 -28.25 -32.04 16.44
C PRO A 238 -28.84 -30.73 17.00
N GLU A 239 -28.12 -30.10 17.97
CA GLU A 239 -28.64 -28.90 18.67
C GLU A 239 -28.09 -27.60 18.11
N LYS A 240 -26.93 -27.62 17.40
CA LYS A 240 -26.25 -26.40 17.00
C LYS A 240 -25.28 -26.57 15.84
N ALA A 241 -25.06 -25.50 15.09
CA ALA A 241 -23.94 -25.34 14.17
C ALA A 241 -22.86 -24.44 14.81
N SER A 242 -21.62 -24.91 14.83
CA SER A 242 -20.47 -24.16 15.32
C SER A 242 -19.55 -23.83 14.16
N VAL A 243 -19.34 -22.55 13.93
CA VAL A 243 -18.48 -22.04 12.86
C VAL A 243 -17.22 -21.44 13.45
N LYS A 244 -16.06 -22.07 13.21
CA LYS A 244 -14.75 -21.54 13.57
C LYS A 244 -14.20 -20.76 12.41
N LEU A 245 -14.03 -19.44 12.62
CA LEU A 245 -13.46 -18.50 11.67
C LEU A 245 -12.06 -18.13 12.12
N GLN A 246 -11.04 -18.42 11.28
CA GLN A 246 -9.65 -18.07 11.60
C GLN A 246 -9.12 -17.05 10.59
N SER A 247 -8.63 -15.91 11.10
CA SER A 247 -7.87 -14.93 10.33
C SER A 247 -6.52 -15.51 9.90
N LYS A 248 -6.18 -15.34 8.65
CA LYS A 248 -4.87 -15.70 8.06
C LYS A 248 -4.08 -14.46 7.64
N THR A 249 -4.54 -13.27 8.02
CA THR A 249 -3.89 -12.00 7.71
C THR A 249 -2.83 -11.63 8.73
N GLY A 250 -1.84 -10.87 8.30
CA GLY A 250 -0.82 -10.29 9.18
C GLY A 250 -1.28 -9.02 9.88
N HIS A 251 -2.45 -8.50 9.57
CA HIS A 251 -3.03 -7.29 10.15
C HIS A 251 -4.52 -7.51 10.43
N ILE A 252 -5.15 -6.56 11.08
CA ILE A 252 -6.58 -6.61 11.43
C ILE A 252 -7.45 -6.81 10.18
N LEU A 253 -8.53 -7.60 10.32
CA LEU A 253 -9.40 -8.00 9.22
C LEU A 253 -10.89 -7.77 9.58
N PRO A 254 -11.67 -7.06 8.75
CA PRO A 254 -11.26 -6.29 7.58
C PRO A 254 -10.44 -5.06 7.97
N GLY A 255 -9.57 -4.58 7.07
CA GLY A 255 -8.89 -3.31 7.24
C GLY A 255 -9.76 -2.15 6.79
N GLY A 256 -9.72 -1.02 7.53
CA GLY A 256 -10.50 0.19 7.25
C GLY A 256 -11.96 0.14 7.69
N THR A 257 -12.59 1.31 7.74
CA THR A 257 -13.95 1.51 8.29
C THR A 257 -15.06 1.15 7.32
N LEU A 258 -14.81 1.18 6.02
CA LEU A 258 -15.82 0.94 4.99
C LEU A 258 -16.10 -0.54 4.72
N ARG A 259 -15.22 -1.43 5.16
CA ARG A 259 -15.25 -2.85 4.79
C ARG A 259 -16.03 -3.65 5.83
N THR A 260 -16.83 -4.58 5.33
CA THR A 260 -17.55 -5.51 6.17
C THR A 260 -17.32 -6.95 5.68
N ILE A 261 -17.07 -7.85 6.60
CA ILE A 261 -17.14 -9.28 6.35
C ILE A 261 -18.47 -9.77 6.90
N ILE A 262 -19.21 -10.52 6.11
CA ILE A 262 -20.48 -11.11 6.46
C ILE A 262 -20.30 -12.62 6.58
N LEU A 263 -20.52 -13.16 7.77
CA LEU A 263 -20.68 -14.59 8.01
C LEU A 263 -22.15 -14.90 7.89
N GLU A 264 -22.55 -15.64 6.86
CA GLU A 264 -23.92 -16.06 6.58
C GLU A 264 -24.04 -17.58 6.79
N VAL A 265 -25.06 -18.00 7.52
CA VAL A 265 -25.43 -19.40 7.68
C VAL A 265 -26.86 -19.57 7.15
N LYS A 266 -27.05 -20.50 6.23
CA LYS A 266 -28.33 -20.83 5.61
C LYS A 266 -28.69 -22.27 5.85
N LEU A 267 -29.94 -22.52 6.15
CA LEU A 267 -30.57 -23.84 6.10
C LEU A 267 -31.43 -23.93 4.81
N LEU A 268 -31.11 -24.89 3.98
CA LEU A 268 -31.82 -25.17 2.74
C LEU A 268 -32.51 -26.52 2.83
N SER A 269 -33.74 -26.63 2.30
CA SER A 269 -34.40 -27.92 2.13
C SER A 269 -33.67 -28.79 1.10
N PRO A 270 -33.99 -30.10 0.98
CA PRO A 270 -33.44 -30.96 -0.07
C PRO A 270 -33.66 -30.43 -1.49
N GLU A 271 -34.75 -29.67 -1.71
CA GLU A 271 -35.09 -29.02 -2.99
C GLU A 271 -34.30 -27.69 -3.18
N GLY A 272 -33.45 -27.28 -2.23
CA GLY A 272 -32.66 -26.03 -2.27
C GLY A 272 -33.44 -24.77 -1.86
N ILE A 273 -34.63 -24.93 -1.24
CA ILE A 273 -35.44 -23.81 -0.74
C ILE A 273 -34.87 -23.31 0.59
N GLU A 274 -34.60 -22.02 0.69
CA GLU A 274 -34.13 -21.39 1.92
C GLU A 274 -35.23 -21.43 3.01
N ARG A 275 -34.91 -22.08 4.13
CA ARG A 275 -35.81 -22.17 5.31
C ARG A 275 -35.42 -21.16 6.38
N GLN A 276 -34.13 -20.93 6.57
CA GLN A 276 -33.61 -19.98 7.56
C GLN A 276 -32.30 -19.39 7.10
N THR A 277 -32.07 -18.13 7.46
CA THR A 277 -30.79 -17.44 7.23
C THR A 277 -30.44 -16.59 8.46
N GLU A 278 -29.21 -16.76 8.93
CA GLU A 278 -28.62 -15.93 9.96
C GLU A 278 -27.35 -15.28 9.43
N GLN A 279 -27.09 -14.02 9.84
CA GLN A 279 -25.93 -13.25 9.40
C GLN A 279 -25.26 -12.55 10.58
N ILE A 280 -23.93 -12.54 10.59
CA ILE A 280 -23.12 -11.78 11.50
C ILE A 280 -22.22 -10.87 10.70
N SER A 281 -22.26 -9.56 10.98
CA SER A 281 -21.38 -8.57 10.41
C SER A 281 -20.11 -8.42 11.24
N ILE A 282 -18.95 -8.44 10.58
CA ILE A 282 -17.63 -8.22 11.17
C ILE A 282 -17.04 -6.98 10.52
N SER A 283 -16.92 -5.90 11.28
CA SER A 283 -16.50 -4.60 10.77
C SER A 283 -15.97 -3.70 11.89
N ASP A 284 -15.39 -2.57 11.51
CA ASP A 284 -15.04 -1.51 12.46
C ASP A 284 -16.29 -0.95 13.16
N LYS A 285 -17.36 -0.73 12.41
CA LYS A 285 -18.64 -0.25 12.95
C LYS A 285 -19.17 -1.13 14.08
N GLU A 286 -19.05 -2.45 13.94
CA GLU A 286 -19.46 -3.43 14.94
C GLU A 286 -18.40 -3.63 16.04
N GLN A 287 -17.24 -2.98 15.92
CA GLN A 287 -16.09 -3.08 16.83
C GLN A 287 -15.64 -4.53 17.10
N ASN A 288 -15.81 -5.40 16.13
CA ASN A 288 -15.58 -6.84 16.24
C ASN A 288 -14.66 -7.41 15.15
N ARG A 289 -13.80 -6.57 14.53
CA ARG A 289 -12.81 -7.02 13.56
C ARG A 289 -11.90 -8.10 14.14
N LEU A 290 -11.40 -8.99 13.27
CA LEU A 290 -10.50 -10.07 13.68
C LEU A 290 -9.06 -9.57 13.78
N LEU A 291 -8.38 -9.93 14.86
CA LEU A 291 -6.95 -9.68 15.01
C LEU A 291 -6.12 -10.63 14.11
N PRO A 292 -4.83 -10.33 13.88
CA PRO A 292 -3.94 -11.24 13.16
C PRO A 292 -3.93 -12.63 13.80
N SER A 293 -4.17 -13.66 13.00
CA SER A 293 -4.22 -15.07 13.42
C SER A 293 -5.32 -15.44 14.43
N GLU A 294 -6.19 -14.53 14.80
CA GLU A 294 -7.30 -14.82 15.70
C GLU A 294 -8.19 -15.94 15.14
N GLU A 295 -8.59 -16.86 16.01
CA GLU A 295 -9.66 -17.81 15.76
C GLU A 295 -10.85 -17.46 16.66
N ARG A 296 -12.02 -17.31 16.05
CA ARG A 296 -13.28 -16.97 16.73
C ARG A 296 -14.33 -18.00 16.39
N THR A 297 -15.06 -18.47 17.41
CA THR A 297 -16.16 -19.42 17.23
C THR A 297 -17.47 -18.68 17.32
N TYR A 298 -18.33 -18.90 16.33
CA TYR A 298 -19.72 -18.45 16.29
C TYR A 298 -20.62 -19.66 16.44
N ILE A 299 -21.59 -19.56 17.35
CA ILE A 299 -22.56 -20.61 17.62
C ILE A 299 -23.91 -20.15 17.09
N PHE A 300 -24.54 -20.99 16.29
CA PHE A 300 -25.87 -20.82 15.77
C PHE A 300 -26.74 -21.90 16.43
N ASP A 301 -27.45 -21.47 17.49
CA ASP A 301 -28.40 -22.32 18.21
C ASP A 301 -29.67 -22.46 17.38
N THR A 302 -30.20 -23.66 17.27
CA THR A 302 -31.46 -23.91 16.56
C THR A 302 -31.46 -23.62 15.04
N LEU A 303 -30.72 -24.44 14.31
CA LEU A 303 -31.12 -24.72 12.92
C LEU A 303 -31.97 -26.01 12.97
N PRO A 304 -33.32 -25.93 13.06
CA PRO A 304 -34.18 -27.12 13.10
C PRO A 304 -34.06 -27.80 11.73
N SER A 305 -33.07 -28.70 11.62
CA SER A 305 -32.74 -29.38 10.38
C SER A 305 -33.39 -30.79 10.36
N ALA A 306 -33.86 -31.17 9.19
CA ALA A 306 -34.34 -32.53 8.90
C ALA A 306 -33.32 -33.26 8.04
N THR A 307 -33.38 -34.59 8.03
CA THR A 307 -32.57 -35.44 7.12
C THR A 307 -32.69 -34.95 5.67
N GLY A 308 -31.56 -34.73 5.03
CA GLY A 308 -31.45 -34.23 3.65
C GLY A 308 -31.37 -32.69 3.53
N ASP A 309 -31.58 -31.94 4.61
CA ASP A 309 -31.35 -30.51 4.60
C ASP A 309 -29.87 -30.18 4.41
N THR A 310 -29.57 -29.03 3.82
CA THR A 310 -28.19 -28.56 3.63
C THR A 310 -27.96 -27.29 4.44
N ILE A 311 -26.94 -27.32 5.30
CA ILE A 311 -26.43 -26.13 5.98
C ILE A 311 -25.30 -25.57 5.14
N THR A 312 -25.47 -24.35 4.63
CA THR A 312 -24.45 -23.62 3.89
C THR A 312 -23.91 -22.47 4.73
N VAL A 313 -22.59 -22.40 4.87
CA VAL A 313 -21.89 -21.31 5.56
C VAL A 313 -21.02 -20.56 4.57
N ARG A 314 -21.25 -19.26 4.44
CA ARG A 314 -20.49 -18.37 3.57
C ARG A 314 -19.84 -17.26 4.36
N LEU A 315 -18.56 -17.03 4.08
CA LEU A 315 -17.85 -15.82 4.49
C LEU A 315 -17.74 -14.91 3.27
N MET A 316 -18.35 -13.74 3.32
CA MET A 316 -18.43 -12.82 2.20
C MET A 316 -17.79 -11.48 2.57
N TYR A 317 -17.20 -10.80 1.58
CA TYR A 317 -16.59 -9.50 1.74
C TYR A 317 -17.37 -8.44 0.97
N GLN A 318 -17.83 -7.44 1.70
CA GLN A 318 -18.46 -6.24 1.17
C GLN A 318 -17.46 -5.09 1.18
N LEU A 319 -17.17 -4.52 0.01
CA LEU A 319 -16.14 -3.49 -0.16
C LEU A 319 -16.55 -2.15 0.49
N THR A 320 -17.80 -1.75 0.33
CA THR A 320 -18.39 -0.56 0.95
C THR A 320 -19.84 -0.84 1.34
N PRO A 321 -20.45 -0.04 2.23
CA PRO A 321 -21.88 -0.18 2.56
C PRO A 321 -22.83 -0.07 1.35
N LYS A 322 -22.39 0.60 0.28
CA LYS A 322 -23.17 0.75 -0.97
C LYS A 322 -22.98 -0.40 -1.96
N THR A 323 -21.98 -1.29 -1.74
CA THR A 323 -21.73 -2.44 -2.62
C THR A 323 -22.92 -3.40 -2.55
N PRO A 324 -23.62 -3.66 -3.67
CA PRO A 324 -24.76 -4.55 -3.69
C PRO A 324 -24.38 -6.00 -3.41
N LYS A 325 -25.29 -6.80 -2.86
CA LYS A 325 -25.03 -8.20 -2.45
C LYS A 325 -24.51 -9.06 -3.61
N SER A 326 -24.93 -8.78 -4.84
CA SER A 326 -24.47 -9.49 -6.04
C SER A 326 -22.98 -9.32 -6.34
N GLU A 327 -22.35 -8.29 -5.79
CA GLU A 327 -20.93 -7.98 -5.96
C GLU A 327 -20.08 -8.37 -4.74
N TRP A 328 -20.69 -8.93 -3.70
CA TRP A 328 -19.95 -9.39 -2.54
C TRP A 328 -19.04 -10.56 -2.91
N ILE A 329 -17.81 -10.51 -2.46
CA ILE A 329 -16.82 -11.53 -2.80
C ILE A 329 -16.89 -12.67 -1.79
N VAL A 330 -17.18 -13.88 -2.25
CA VAL A 330 -17.12 -15.09 -1.41
C VAL A 330 -15.65 -15.41 -1.11
N MET A 331 -15.28 -15.24 0.16
CA MET A 331 -13.94 -15.54 0.69
C MET A 331 -13.79 -17.04 0.98
N ALA A 332 -14.80 -17.64 1.60
CA ALA A 332 -14.84 -19.06 1.92
C ALA A 332 -16.28 -19.57 1.97
N GLU A 333 -16.48 -20.84 1.64
CA GLU A 333 -17.78 -21.50 1.73
C GLU A 333 -17.61 -22.94 2.25
N LYS A 334 -18.57 -23.39 3.06
CA LYS A 334 -18.71 -24.76 3.56
C LYS A 334 -20.16 -25.19 3.48
N ASN A 335 -20.37 -26.44 3.04
CA ASN A 335 -21.68 -27.04 2.99
C ASN A 335 -21.66 -28.35 3.80
N HIS A 336 -22.76 -28.63 4.47
CA HIS A 336 -22.99 -29.88 5.19
C HIS A 336 -24.43 -30.37 4.92
N VAL A 337 -24.56 -31.60 4.46
CA VAL A 337 -25.86 -32.24 4.30
C VAL A 337 -26.16 -32.98 5.61
N VAL A 338 -27.32 -32.70 6.18
CA VAL A 338 -27.78 -33.34 7.43
C VAL A 338 -28.09 -34.81 7.13
N PRO A 339 -27.45 -35.78 7.86
CA PRO A 339 -27.58 -37.19 7.60
C PRO A 339 -28.97 -37.76 7.90
#